data_e3647e0e5b70c8acadff727432fcffed
#
_entry.id   e3647e0e5b70c8acadff727432fcffed
#
_cell.length_a   1.000
_cell.length_b   1.000
_cell.length_c   1.000
_cell.angle_alpha   90.00
_cell.angle_beta   90.00
_cell.angle_gamma   90.00
#
_symmetry.space_group_name_H-M   'P 1'
#
loop_
_entity.id
_entity.type
_entity.pdbx_description
1 polymer ?
#
loop_
_entity_poly.entity_id
_entity_poly.type
_entity_poly.pdbx_seq_one_letter_code
_entity_poly.pdbx_strand_id
1 'polypeptide(L)'
;GQRVMLILDEFPEILALDNYPQIHDVLALFRAVLQAQSRVVYVVAGSMIGLMERIFLDAASPLFVHFQLETIGPFGREDCDALARKRFSMLADPVPGEVLAAVYQVTRGHPFYIYATAMRVIENVSLLHKPMSPATVQEAFTLETLGSTGRIYNLCRYVLEQSLQGVRGETMPQAVLQVLAQEPAGMTLTEIAARLKRPSGGIRQVLTWLADVDLVEQREDKTYGYRDPVLQVWVAYYYSGLQLTGMPSQKVLSNLVAELMEKYERVANELGLAKESQVREFLQAFNGQEVDGRFFGVEGLVKLPVFERVAPYLSPDGQVQVDSLAENHERWAVEIKWRGRLSGKKELEKLAANARSLSAKPWFISKLGFTQEALEFARHNNMLLSSQAELETLAKLVRD
;
A
#
# COMPACT_ATOMS: atom_id res chain seq x y z
N GLY A 1 16.26 -17.05 37.74
CA GLY A 1 17.21 -16.34 36.86
C GLY A 1 16.49 -15.25 36.04
N GLN A 2 17.21 -14.22 35.67
CA GLN A 2 16.69 -13.12 34.83
C GLN A 2 16.35 -13.62 33.42
N ARG A 3 15.27 -13.11 32.83
CA ARG A 3 14.96 -13.24 31.41
C ARG A 3 15.62 -12.08 30.66
N VAL A 4 16.14 -12.35 29.48
CA VAL A 4 16.79 -11.37 28.61
C VAL A 4 15.94 -11.20 27.36
N MET A 5 15.74 -9.96 26.92
CA MET A 5 15.20 -9.65 25.59
C MET A 5 16.37 -9.16 24.73
N LEU A 6 16.55 -9.80 23.57
CA LEU A 6 17.53 -9.41 22.57
C LEU A 6 16.80 -8.86 21.36
N ILE A 7 17.12 -7.61 21.00
CA ILE A 7 16.54 -6.94 19.85
C ILE A 7 17.63 -6.84 18.79
N LEU A 8 17.37 -7.42 17.60
CA LEU A 8 18.26 -7.39 16.45
C LEU A 8 17.59 -6.56 15.35
N ASP A 9 18.17 -5.42 15.07
CA ASP A 9 17.73 -4.57 13.97
C ASP A 9 18.43 -4.96 12.67
N GLU A 10 17.80 -4.67 11.52
CA GLU A 10 18.26 -5.07 10.18
C GLU A 10 18.69 -6.56 10.11
N PHE A 11 17.85 -7.43 10.68
CA PHE A 11 18.12 -8.86 10.79
C PHE A 11 18.47 -9.54 9.46
N PRO A 12 17.91 -9.18 8.29
CA PRO A 12 18.31 -9.78 7.02
C PRO A 12 19.79 -9.66 6.69
N GLU A 13 20.50 -8.68 7.25
CA GLU A 13 21.96 -8.52 7.04
C GLU A 13 22.76 -9.73 7.55
N ILE A 14 22.18 -10.56 8.42
CA ILE A 14 22.83 -11.80 8.90
C ILE A 14 23.16 -12.73 7.72
N LEU A 15 22.40 -12.70 6.62
CA LEU A 15 22.65 -13.52 5.43
C LEU A 15 23.99 -13.19 4.75
N ALA A 16 24.54 -11.99 4.98
CA ALA A 16 25.85 -11.63 4.46
C ALA A 16 26.97 -12.54 5.04
N LEU A 17 26.74 -13.14 6.19
CA LEU A 17 27.69 -14.07 6.81
C LEU A 17 27.89 -15.36 5.99
N ASP A 18 26.91 -15.77 5.18
CA ASP A 18 27.05 -16.94 4.30
C ASP A 18 28.08 -16.73 3.18
N ASN A 19 28.55 -15.48 2.97
CA ASN A 19 29.64 -15.19 2.04
C ASN A 19 31.02 -15.56 2.59
N TYR A 20 31.12 -15.89 3.90
CA TYR A 20 32.40 -16.30 4.50
C TYR A 20 32.58 -17.81 4.41
N PRO A 21 33.77 -18.30 3.97
CA PRO A 21 33.98 -19.73 3.70
C PRO A 21 33.80 -20.68 4.90
N GLN A 22 33.86 -20.18 6.12
CA GLN A 22 33.69 -20.96 7.34
C GLN A 22 32.25 -20.99 7.85
N ILE A 23 31.34 -20.20 7.27
CA ILE A 23 29.95 -20.14 7.69
C ILE A 23 29.10 -20.73 6.57
N HIS A 24 28.36 -21.76 6.90
CA HIS A 24 27.41 -22.39 5.99
C HIS A 24 26.05 -22.38 6.66
N ASP A 25 25.05 -21.83 5.98
CA ASP A 25 23.66 -21.74 6.46
C ASP A 25 23.56 -21.05 7.83
N VAL A 26 23.77 -19.73 7.83
CA VAL A 26 23.69 -18.89 9.03
C VAL A 26 22.32 -18.95 9.71
N LEU A 27 21.24 -19.16 8.96
CA LEU A 27 19.90 -19.29 9.52
C LEU A 27 19.72 -20.59 10.30
N ALA A 28 20.31 -21.70 9.83
CA ALA A 28 20.33 -22.97 10.59
C ALA A 28 21.16 -22.84 11.87
N LEU A 29 22.29 -22.12 11.81
CA LEU A 29 23.09 -21.83 13.00
C LEU A 29 22.30 -20.99 14.00
N PHE A 30 21.64 -19.93 13.54
CA PHE A 30 20.82 -19.07 14.39
C PHE A 30 19.67 -19.85 15.03
N ARG A 31 18.99 -20.74 14.27
CA ARG A 31 17.98 -21.67 14.81
C ARG A 31 18.52 -22.51 15.93
N ALA A 32 19.70 -23.10 15.77
CA ALA A 32 20.32 -23.92 16.80
C ALA A 32 20.55 -23.11 18.09
N VAL A 33 20.99 -21.85 17.97
CA VAL A 33 21.17 -20.96 19.12
C VAL A 33 19.83 -20.64 19.79
N LEU A 34 18.77 -20.33 19.01
CA LEU A 34 17.42 -20.07 19.51
C LEU A 34 16.91 -21.25 20.34
N GLN A 35 17.06 -22.48 19.84
CA GLN A 35 16.56 -23.68 20.48
C GLN A 35 17.34 -24.05 21.77
N ALA A 36 18.61 -23.64 21.87
CA ALA A 36 19.43 -23.86 23.05
C ALA A 36 19.13 -22.85 24.20
N GLN A 37 18.42 -21.77 23.93
CA GLN A 37 18.23 -20.67 24.88
C GLN A 37 16.79 -20.55 25.35
N SER A 38 16.49 -21.04 26.55
CA SER A 38 15.14 -21.01 27.14
C SER A 38 14.79 -19.71 27.89
N ARG A 39 15.74 -18.80 28.09
CA ARG A 39 15.58 -17.55 28.86
C ARG A 39 15.75 -16.29 28.08
N VAL A 40 15.93 -16.40 26.75
CA VAL A 40 16.09 -15.26 25.85
C VAL A 40 14.83 -15.17 25.00
N VAL A 41 14.28 -13.96 24.91
CA VAL A 41 13.25 -13.59 23.94
C VAL A 41 13.93 -12.81 22.84
N TYR A 42 13.75 -13.23 21.61
CA TYR A 42 14.30 -12.53 20.45
C TYR A 42 13.22 -11.68 19.79
N VAL A 43 13.56 -10.45 19.52
CA VAL A 43 12.79 -9.52 18.67
C VAL A 43 13.71 -9.16 17.50
N VAL A 44 13.27 -9.46 16.29
CA VAL A 44 14.03 -9.15 15.08
C VAL A 44 13.27 -8.15 14.25
N ALA A 45 13.94 -7.14 13.73
CA ALA A 45 13.39 -6.13 12.84
C ALA A 45 14.18 -6.09 11.54
N GLY A 46 13.52 -5.66 10.46
CA GLY A 46 14.18 -5.47 9.17
C GLY A 46 13.30 -4.63 8.25
N SER A 47 13.93 -3.81 7.45
CA SER A 47 13.26 -2.90 6.51
C SER A 47 12.83 -3.60 5.21
N MET A 48 13.46 -4.73 4.85
CA MET A 48 13.16 -5.51 3.64
C MET A 48 12.06 -6.55 3.93
N ILE A 49 10.79 -6.17 3.72
CA ILE A 49 9.62 -7.00 4.05
C ILE A 49 9.66 -8.32 3.28
N GLY A 50 9.88 -8.30 1.96
CA GLY A 50 9.92 -9.51 1.13
C GLY A 50 11.01 -10.49 1.58
N LEU A 51 12.16 -9.98 2.00
CA LEU A 51 13.24 -10.83 2.51
C LEU A 51 12.91 -11.39 3.91
N MET A 52 12.27 -10.59 4.78
CA MET A 52 11.77 -11.06 6.07
C MET A 52 10.71 -12.16 5.90
N GLU A 53 9.77 -11.99 4.99
CA GLU A 53 8.78 -13.03 4.66
C GLU A 53 9.46 -14.32 4.18
N ARG A 54 10.45 -14.22 3.29
CA ARG A 54 11.22 -15.39 2.84
C ARG A 54 11.97 -16.07 3.97
N ILE A 55 12.54 -15.32 4.92
CA ILE A 55 13.26 -15.90 6.06
C ILE A 55 12.30 -16.63 7.02
N PHE A 56 11.10 -16.10 7.27
CA PHE A 56 10.23 -16.59 8.35
C PHE A 56 8.98 -17.34 7.89
N LEU A 57 8.52 -17.15 6.64
CA LEU A 57 7.30 -17.77 6.13
C LEU A 57 7.56 -18.83 5.04
N ASP A 58 8.76 -18.89 4.45
CA ASP A 58 9.11 -19.94 3.49
C ASP A 58 9.34 -21.27 4.21
N ALA A 59 8.61 -22.30 3.80
CA ALA A 59 8.75 -23.66 4.37
C ALA A 59 10.15 -24.27 4.20
N ALA A 60 10.94 -23.80 3.23
CA ALA A 60 12.33 -24.21 3.04
C ALA A 60 13.31 -23.51 4.01
N SER A 61 12.89 -22.44 4.68
CA SER A 61 13.74 -21.69 5.60
C SER A 61 13.95 -22.43 6.92
N PRO A 62 15.18 -22.45 7.47
CA PRO A 62 15.44 -23.00 8.81
C PRO A 62 14.62 -22.30 9.91
N LEU A 63 14.22 -21.05 9.72
CA LEU A 63 13.47 -20.26 10.70
C LEU A 63 11.95 -20.28 10.49
N PHE A 64 11.45 -21.09 9.55
CA PHE A 64 10.02 -21.25 9.32
C PHE A 64 9.25 -21.52 10.62
N VAL A 65 8.17 -20.78 10.87
CA VAL A 65 7.30 -20.83 12.07
C VAL A 65 8.00 -20.63 13.44
N HIS A 66 9.24 -20.15 13.47
CA HIS A 66 9.94 -19.86 14.73
C HIS A 66 9.64 -18.46 15.28
N PHE A 67 9.10 -17.57 14.45
CA PHE A 67 8.74 -16.21 14.80
C PHE A 67 7.31 -15.90 14.40
N GLN A 68 6.67 -15.01 15.16
CA GLN A 68 5.46 -14.34 14.73
C GLN A 68 5.89 -13.10 13.94
N LEU A 69 5.43 -13.00 12.69
CA LEU A 69 5.74 -11.87 11.84
C LEU A 69 4.64 -10.80 11.97
N GLU A 70 5.06 -9.57 12.27
CA GLU A 70 4.20 -8.40 12.30
C GLU A 70 4.72 -7.38 11.30
N THR A 71 3.86 -6.91 10.40
CA THR A 71 4.23 -5.90 9.39
C THR A 71 3.74 -4.51 9.83
N ILE A 72 4.68 -3.57 9.96
CA ILE A 72 4.37 -2.17 10.24
C ILE A 72 4.21 -1.44 8.90
N GLY A 73 2.96 -1.15 8.54
CA GLY A 73 2.62 -0.44 7.32
C GLY A 73 2.59 1.09 7.49
N PRO A 74 2.20 1.81 6.43
CA PRO A 74 1.93 3.25 6.51
C PRO A 74 0.86 3.57 7.56
N PHE A 75 0.90 4.78 8.10
CA PHE A 75 -0.08 5.28 9.07
C PHE A 75 -1.49 5.29 8.49
N GLY A 76 -2.45 4.93 9.33
CA GLY A 76 -3.86 5.20 9.07
C GLY A 76 -4.14 6.71 9.01
N ARG A 77 -5.38 7.05 8.66
CA ARG A 77 -5.79 8.46 8.52
C ARG A 77 -5.62 9.23 9.83
N GLU A 78 -6.02 8.65 10.95
CA GLU A 78 -5.97 9.31 12.27
C GLU A 78 -4.54 9.62 12.69
N ASP A 79 -3.62 8.66 12.56
CA ASP A 79 -2.21 8.84 12.92
C ASP A 79 -1.51 9.83 11.98
N CYS A 80 -1.84 9.80 10.68
CA CYS A 80 -1.38 10.78 9.72
C CYS A 80 -1.84 12.19 10.10
N ASP A 81 -3.12 12.36 10.40
CA ASP A 81 -3.70 13.64 10.83
C ASP A 81 -3.05 14.11 12.14
N ALA A 82 -2.83 13.21 13.11
CA ALA A 82 -2.17 13.52 14.36
C ALA A 82 -0.73 14.02 14.16
N LEU A 83 0.04 13.31 13.30
CA LEU A 83 1.41 13.73 12.98
C LEU A 83 1.42 15.08 12.24
N ALA A 84 0.54 15.26 11.25
CA ALA A 84 0.44 16.51 10.48
C ALA A 84 0.01 17.68 11.39
N ARG A 85 -0.99 17.51 12.26
CA ARG A 85 -1.41 18.53 13.27
C ARG A 85 -0.24 18.93 14.17
N LYS A 86 0.49 17.95 14.70
CA LYS A 86 1.65 18.20 15.55
C LYS A 86 2.71 19.06 14.82
N ARG A 87 2.89 18.86 13.50
CA ARG A 87 3.83 19.67 12.70
C ARG A 87 3.29 21.07 12.41
N PHE A 88 2.01 21.20 12.13
CA PHE A 88 1.38 22.46 11.74
C PHE A 88 0.93 23.33 12.91
N SER A 89 1.00 22.86 14.15
CA SER A 89 0.52 23.59 15.34
C SER A 89 1.17 24.98 15.51
N MET A 90 2.35 25.20 14.95
CA MET A 90 3.03 26.50 14.95
C MET A 90 2.45 27.50 13.94
N LEU A 91 1.68 27.04 12.95
CA LEU A 91 1.13 27.88 11.88
C LEU A 91 -0.36 28.18 12.07
N ALA A 92 -1.11 27.21 12.50
CA ALA A 92 -2.55 27.30 12.66
C ALA A 92 -3.07 26.31 13.70
N ASP A 93 -4.02 26.77 14.52
CA ASP A 93 -4.78 25.93 15.44
C ASP A 93 -6.23 26.46 15.49
N PRO A 94 -7.24 25.69 15.05
CA PRO A 94 -7.12 24.34 14.47
C PRO A 94 -6.59 24.33 13.02
N VAL A 95 -5.85 23.26 12.68
CA VAL A 95 -5.43 23.01 11.31
C VAL A 95 -6.64 22.65 10.45
N PRO A 96 -6.84 23.27 9.27
CA PRO A 96 -7.98 22.97 8.42
C PRO A 96 -8.05 21.49 8.01
N GLY A 97 -9.23 20.88 8.12
CA GLY A 97 -9.44 19.47 7.81
C GLY A 97 -9.12 19.10 6.34
N GLU A 98 -9.35 20.03 5.41
CA GLU A 98 -9.01 19.85 3.99
C GLU A 98 -7.49 19.77 3.74
N VAL A 99 -6.68 20.50 4.55
CA VAL A 99 -5.21 20.44 4.49
C VAL A 99 -4.73 19.08 4.97
N LEU A 100 -5.28 18.59 6.08
CA LEU A 100 -4.98 17.25 6.58
C LEU A 100 -5.37 16.17 5.57
N ALA A 101 -6.54 16.33 4.93
CA ALA A 101 -6.98 15.44 3.87
C ALA A 101 -6.00 15.41 2.69
N ALA A 102 -5.51 16.58 2.27
CA ALA A 102 -4.53 16.69 1.20
C ALA A 102 -3.19 16.04 1.57
N VAL A 103 -2.70 16.23 2.81
CA VAL A 103 -1.48 15.56 3.28
C VAL A 103 -1.62 14.03 3.18
N TYR A 104 -2.71 13.47 3.69
CA TYR A 104 -2.92 12.03 3.58
C TYR A 104 -3.03 11.56 2.12
N GLN A 105 -3.73 12.32 1.28
CA GLN A 105 -3.91 11.99 -0.14
C GLN A 105 -2.57 11.84 -0.87
N VAL A 106 -1.63 12.77 -0.66
CA VAL A 106 -0.34 12.74 -1.37
C VAL A 106 0.70 11.83 -0.73
N THR A 107 0.63 11.60 0.59
CA THR A 107 1.64 10.81 1.32
C THR A 107 1.24 9.35 1.56
N ARG A 108 -0.06 9.04 1.42
CA ARG A 108 -0.64 7.71 1.72
C ARG A 108 -0.25 7.17 3.10
N GLY A 109 -0.05 8.06 4.06
CA GLY A 109 0.32 7.70 5.42
C GLY A 109 1.79 7.33 5.62
N HIS A 110 2.65 7.45 4.61
CA HIS A 110 4.08 7.18 4.79
C HIS A 110 4.71 8.23 5.73
N PRO A 111 5.25 7.85 6.92
CA PRO A 111 5.65 8.81 7.95
C PRO A 111 6.67 9.84 7.48
N PHE A 112 7.66 9.40 6.70
CA PHE A 112 8.68 10.29 6.15
C PHE A 112 8.10 11.27 5.12
N TYR A 113 7.18 10.82 4.26
CA TYR A 113 6.54 11.70 3.26
C TYR A 113 5.64 12.74 3.93
N ILE A 114 4.93 12.35 5.01
CA ILE A 114 4.17 13.31 5.85
C ILE A 114 5.12 14.37 6.40
N TYR A 115 6.23 13.94 7.01
CA TYR A 115 7.23 14.85 7.58
C TYR A 115 7.80 15.80 6.52
N ALA A 116 8.28 15.27 5.40
CA ALA A 116 8.91 16.06 4.34
C ALA A 116 7.93 17.09 3.74
N THR A 117 6.70 16.64 3.42
CA THR A 117 5.65 17.51 2.88
C THR A 117 5.26 18.58 3.89
N ALA A 118 5.06 18.23 5.16
CA ALA A 118 4.69 19.18 6.20
C ALA A 118 5.79 20.25 6.39
N MET A 119 7.05 19.86 6.41
CA MET A 119 8.16 20.82 6.52
C MET A 119 8.18 21.81 5.36
N ARG A 120 7.94 21.35 4.13
CA ARG A 120 7.86 22.23 2.95
C ARG A 120 6.61 23.13 2.99
N VAL A 121 5.48 22.64 3.47
CA VAL A 121 4.28 23.48 3.70
C VAL A 121 4.59 24.58 4.70
N ILE A 122 5.28 24.26 5.82
CA ILE A 122 5.68 25.25 6.82
C ILE A 122 6.57 26.33 6.18
N GLU A 123 7.58 25.92 5.40
CA GLU A 123 8.45 26.84 4.65
C GLU A 123 7.64 27.75 3.70
N ASN A 124 6.72 27.17 2.92
CA ASN A 124 5.88 27.91 1.98
C ASN A 124 4.96 28.92 2.67
N VAL A 125 4.35 28.55 3.79
CA VAL A 125 3.45 29.44 4.55
C VAL A 125 4.24 30.52 5.29
N SER A 126 5.30 30.15 6.02
CA SER A 126 6.04 31.09 6.88
C SER A 126 6.96 32.04 6.11
N LEU A 127 7.62 31.55 5.04
CA LEU A 127 8.62 32.34 4.32
C LEU A 127 8.07 32.96 3.03
N LEU A 128 7.18 32.23 2.34
CA LEU A 128 6.62 32.68 1.06
C LEU A 128 5.20 33.25 1.20
N HIS A 129 4.67 33.31 2.42
CA HIS A 129 3.35 33.84 2.77
C HIS A 129 2.20 33.21 1.94
N LYS A 130 2.35 31.92 1.56
CA LYS A 130 1.30 31.20 0.84
C LYS A 130 0.16 30.83 1.82
N PRO A 131 -1.08 30.75 1.34
CA PRO A 131 -2.19 30.29 2.16
C PRO A 131 -2.00 28.83 2.58
N MET A 132 -2.43 28.46 3.77
CA MET A 132 -2.48 27.09 4.23
C MET A 132 -3.67 26.38 3.56
N SER A 133 -3.44 25.72 2.44
CA SER A 133 -4.47 25.15 1.56
C SER A 133 -4.06 23.81 0.97
N PRO A 134 -4.99 22.99 0.46
CA PRO A 134 -4.69 21.78 -0.30
C PRO A 134 -3.72 22.00 -1.47
N ALA A 135 -3.85 23.11 -2.18
CA ALA A 135 -2.95 23.46 -3.29
C ALA A 135 -1.50 23.65 -2.82
N THR A 136 -1.30 24.28 -1.66
CA THR A 136 0.02 24.46 -1.06
C THR A 136 0.63 23.14 -0.63
N VAL A 137 -0.18 22.16 -0.17
CA VAL A 137 0.26 20.80 0.14
C VAL A 137 0.71 20.07 -1.12
N GLN A 138 -0.08 20.10 -2.20
CA GLN A 138 0.26 19.46 -3.47
C GLN A 138 1.54 20.05 -4.08
N GLU A 139 1.69 21.36 -4.02
CA GLU A 139 2.91 22.05 -4.45
C GLU A 139 4.13 21.62 -3.61
N ALA A 140 3.97 21.59 -2.28
CA ALA A 140 5.02 21.17 -1.37
C ALA A 140 5.47 19.73 -1.65
N PHE A 141 4.53 18.81 -1.81
CA PHE A 141 4.80 17.42 -2.17
C PHE A 141 5.52 17.31 -3.53
N THR A 142 5.09 18.07 -4.53
CA THR A 142 5.72 18.08 -5.86
C THR A 142 7.17 18.54 -5.78
N LEU A 143 7.45 19.63 -5.05
CA LEU A 143 8.81 20.14 -4.86
C LEU A 143 9.69 19.17 -4.07
N GLU A 144 9.14 18.50 -3.06
CA GLU A 144 9.88 17.49 -2.30
C GLU A 144 10.16 16.22 -3.13
N THR A 145 9.28 15.88 -4.08
CA THR A 145 9.40 14.67 -4.92
C THR A 145 10.26 14.89 -6.16
N LEU A 146 10.16 16.04 -6.84
CA LEU A 146 10.84 16.30 -8.11
C LEU A 146 12.05 17.24 -7.96
N GLY A 147 12.16 17.97 -6.87
CA GLY A 147 13.29 18.87 -6.62
C GLY A 147 14.54 18.10 -6.19
N SER A 148 15.68 18.38 -6.81
CA SER A 148 16.96 17.73 -6.50
C SER A 148 17.40 17.87 -5.03
N THR A 149 16.93 18.90 -4.35
CA THR A 149 17.14 19.14 -2.92
C THR A 149 15.99 18.66 -2.05
N GLY A 150 14.95 18.10 -2.64
CA GLY A 150 13.78 17.59 -1.95
C GLY A 150 14.12 16.38 -1.07
N ARG A 151 13.49 16.29 0.09
CA ARG A 151 13.71 15.20 1.05
C ARG A 151 13.19 13.87 0.50
N ILE A 152 12.00 13.88 -0.17
CA ILE A 152 11.42 12.70 -0.81
C ILE A 152 12.29 12.28 -2.00
N TYR A 153 12.73 13.22 -2.83
CA TYR A 153 13.65 12.95 -3.93
C TYR A 153 14.91 12.23 -3.45
N ASN A 154 15.54 12.74 -2.40
CA ASN A 154 16.77 12.15 -1.88
C ASN A 154 16.54 10.79 -1.23
N LEU A 155 15.39 10.56 -0.58
CA LEU A 155 15.04 9.23 -0.07
C LEU A 155 14.84 8.24 -1.22
N CYS A 156 14.04 8.58 -2.24
CA CYS A 156 13.81 7.70 -3.39
C CYS A 156 15.11 7.36 -4.12
N ARG A 157 15.97 8.36 -4.31
CA ARG A 157 17.31 8.16 -4.90
C ARG A 157 18.16 7.23 -4.05
N TYR A 158 18.22 7.44 -2.75
CA TYR A 158 18.97 6.60 -1.83
C TYR A 158 18.47 5.15 -1.86
N VAL A 159 17.16 4.94 -1.76
CA VAL A 159 16.54 3.61 -1.82
C VAL A 159 16.90 2.92 -3.14
N LEU A 160 16.76 3.62 -4.28
CA LEU A 160 17.09 3.06 -5.59
C LEU A 160 18.57 2.70 -5.70
N GLU A 161 19.48 3.62 -5.33
CA GLU A 161 20.93 3.41 -5.40
C GLU A 161 21.38 2.28 -4.47
N GLN A 162 20.91 2.25 -3.21
CA GLN A 162 21.26 1.20 -2.25
C GLN A 162 20.76 -0.17 -2.70
N SER A 163 19.51 -0.25 -3.16
CA SER A 163 18.95 -1.49 -3.65
C SER A 163 19.66 -2.02 -4.90
N LEU A 164 20.26 -1.17 -5.72
CA LEU A 164 20.98 -1.57 -6.93
C LEU A 164 22.48 -1.85 -6.68
N GLN A 165 23.02 -1.50 -5.50
CA GLN A 165 24.42 -1.76 -5.17
C GLN A 165 24.75 -3.25 -5.16
N GLY A 166 25.86 -3.60 -5.81
CA GLY A 166 26.40 -4.97 -5.81
C GLY A 166 25.77 -5.93 -6.81
N VAL A 167 24.79 -5.49 -7.59
CA VAL A 167 24.19 -6.33 -8.65
C VAL A 167 25.07 -6.31 -9.88
N ARG A 168 25.65 -7.45 -10.22
CA ARG A 168 26.37 -7.60 -11.51
C ARG A 168 25.39 -7.38 -12.65
N GLY A 169 25.57 -6.32 -13.44
CA GLY A 169 24.70 -5.99 -14.57
C GLY A 169 23.52 -5.07 -14.20
N GLU A 170 23.73 -3.99 -13.47
CA GLU A 170 22.76 -2.97 -13.03
C GLU A 170 21.79 -2.47 -14.12
N THR A 171 22.17 -2.56 -15.39
CA THR A 171 21.38 -2.11 -16.54
C THR A 171 20.05 -2.86 -16.69
N MET A 172 19.99 -4.15 -16.33
CA MET A 172 18.77 -4.94 -16.47
C MET A 172 17.73 -4.61 -15.37
N PRO A 173 18.07 -4.58 -14.08
CA PRO A 173 17.17 -4.11 -13.03
C PRO A 173 16.63 -2.71 -13.32
N GLN A 174 17.49 -1.78 -13.74
CA GLN A 174 17.08 -0.43 -14.11
C GLN A 174 16.08 -0.42 -15.27
N ALA A 175 16.31 -1.22 -16.32
CA ALA A 175 15.41 -1.33 -17.46
C ALA A 175 14.04 -1.90 -17.04
N VAL A 176 14.01 -2.90 -16.15
CA VAL A 176 12.77 -3.46 -15.61
C VAL A 176 12.01 -2.40 -14.81
N LEU A 177 12.70 -1.67 -13.93
CA LEU A 177 12.09 -0.60 -13.14
C LEU A 177 11.55 0.53 -14.02
N GLN A 178 12.28 0.94 -15.07
CA GLN A 178 11.81 1.96 -16.02
C GLN A 178 10.53 1.53 -16.74
N VAL A 179 10.46 0.30 -17.19
CA VAL A 179 9.29 -0.23 -17.89
C VAL A 179 8.09 -0.29 -16.95
N LEU A 180 8.27 -0.79 -15.73
CA LEU A 180 7.23 -0.86 -14.71
C LEU A 180 6.76 0.54 -14.25
N ALA A 181 7.66 1.53 -14.22
CA ALA A 181 7.30 2.89 -13.81
C ALA A 181 6.32 3.58 -14.79
N GLN A 182 6.27 3.12 -16.05
CA GLN A 182 5.35 3.66 -17.07
C GLN A 182 3.98 2.96 -17.08
N GLU A 183 3.85 1.84 -16.36
CA GLU A 183 2.63 1.01 -16.38
C GLU A 183 2.02 0.93 -14.97
N PRO A 184 1.11 1.83 -14.64
CA PRO A 184 0.47 1.86 -13.31
C PRO A 184 -0.25 0.56 -12.93
N ALA A 185 -0.87 -0.12 -13.90
CA ALA A 185 -1.53 -1.40 -13.70
C ALA A 185 -0.57 -2.55 -13.37
N GLY A 186 0.74 -2.34 -13.56
CA GLY A 186 1.73 -3.40 -13.50
C GLY A 186 1.82 -4.19 -14.80
N MET A 187 2.73 -5.15 -14.84
CA MET A 187 2.95 -6.00 -16.03
C MET A 187 3.25 -7.43 -15.62
N THR A 188 2.81 -8.38 -16.44
CA THR A 188 3.21 -9.78 -16.29
C THR A 188 4.67 -9.99 -16.72
N LEU A 189 5.29 -11.06 -16.23
CA LEU A 189 6.64 -11.46 -16.64
C LEU A 189 6.79 -11.50 -18.17
N THR A 190 5.79 -12.02 -18.89
CA THR A 190 5.81 -12.16 -20.35
C THR A 190 5.80 -10.80 -21.04
N GLU A 191 4.99 -9.87 -20.58
CA GLU A 191 4.92 -8.50 -21.12
C GLU A 191 6.22 -7.74 -20.89
N ILE A 192 6.81 -7.84 -19.69
CA ILE A 192 8.11 -7.21 -19.38
C ILE A 192 9.20 -7.79 -20.29
N ALA A 193 9.25 -9.12 -20.42
CA ALA A 193 10.22 -9.80 -21.28
C ALA A 193 10.08 -9.40 -22.76
N ALA A 194 8.85 -9.31 -23.25
CA ALA A 194 8.55 -8.84 -24.61
C ALA A 194 8.96 -7.38 -24.82
N ARG A 195 8.62 -6.50 -23.87
CA ARG A 195 8.95 -5.06 -23.92
C ARG A 195 10.46 -4.83 -23.95
N LEU A 196 11.20 -5.59 -23.13
CA LEU A 196 12.66 -5.50 -23.04
C LEU A 196 13.39 -6.33 -24.12
N LYS A 197 12.67 -7.13 -24.91
CA LYS A 197 13.23 -8.07 -25.90
C LYS A 197 14.28 -9.00 -25.28
N ARG A 198 13.95 -9.59 -24.13
CA ARG A 198 14.83 -10.47 -23.37
C ARG A 198 14.13 -11.78 -23.00
N PRO A 199 14.89 -12.88 -22.80
CA PRO A 199 14.34 -14.14 -22.33
C PRO A 199 13.70 -13.99 -20.93
N SER A 200 12.53 -14.61 -20.73
CA SER A 200 11.77 -14.52 -19.47
C SER A 200 12.51 -15.07 -18.25
N GLY A 201 13.43 -16.05 -18.43
CA GLY A 201 14.21 -16.61 -17.34
C GLY A 201 15.10 -15.58 -16.63
N GLY A 202 15.81 -14.75 -17.41
CA GLY A 202 16.64 -13.67 -16.84
C GLY A 202 15.81 -12.57 -16.18
N ILE A 203 14.66 -12.22 -16.78
CA ILE A 203 13.74 -11.24 -16.20
C ILE A 203 13.15 -11.74 -14.88
N ARG A 204 12.81 -13.04 -14.79
CA ARG A 204 12.31 -13.64 -13.55
C ARG A 204 13.29 -13.49 -12.39
N GLN A 205 14.58 -13.74 -12.60
CA GLN A 205 15.61 -13.60 -11.58
C GLN A 205 15.69 -12.14 -11.08
N VAL A 206 15.65 -11.19 -12.02
CA VAL A 206 15.64 -9.75 -11.69
C VAL A 206 14.40 -9.37 -10.90
N LEU A 207 13.21 -9.83 -11.29
CA LEU A 207 11.97 -9.53 -10.59
C LEU A 207 11.93 -10.14 -9.18
N THR A 208 12.43 -11.37 -9.02
CA THR A 208 12.55 -11.99 -7.69
C THR A 208 13.45 -11.15 -6.79
N TRP A 209 14.60 -10.75 -7.30
CA TRP A 209 15.52 -9.91 -6.54
C TRP A 209 14.94 -8.52 -6.23
N LEU A 210 14.25 -7.86 -7.19
CA LEU A 210 13.58 -6.58 -6.97
C LEU A 210 12.45 -6.70 -5.92
N ALA A 211 11.81 -7.86 -5.83
CA ALA A 211 10.82 -8.15 -4.80
C ALA A 211 11.47 -8.38 -3.42
N ASP A 212 12.61 -9.07 -3.37
CA ASP A 212 13.37 -9.28 -2.14
C ASP A 212 13.84 -7.96 -1.50
N VAL A 213 14.18 -6.95 -2.33
CA VAL A 213 14.57 -5.60 -1.87
C VAL A 213 13.41 -4.60 -1.81
N ASP A 214 12.17 -5.07 -1.87
CA ASP A 214 10.92 -4.30 -1.72
C ASP A 214 10.70 -3.15 -2.73
N LEU A 215 11.40 -3.13 -3.85
CA LEU A 215 11.15 -2.15 -4.91
C LEU A 215 9.90 -2.48 -5.71
N VAL A 216 9.65 -3.78 -5.93
CA VAL A 216 8.46 -4.26 -6.63
C VAL A 216 7.75 -5.34 -5.82
N GLU A 217 6.51 -5.62 -6.17
CA GLU A 217 5.75 -6.74 -5.63
C GLU A 217 5.13 -7.54 -6.77
N GLN A 218 4.96 -8.85 -6.57
CA GLN A 218 4.11 -9.66 -7.43
C GLN A 218 2.70 -9.63 -6.85
N ARG A 219 1.74 -9.20 -7.66
CA ARG A 219 0.32 -9.16 -7.32
C ARG A 219 -0.32 -10.53 -7.58
N GLU A 220 -1.52 -10.73 -7.05
CA GLU A 220 -2.27 -12.00 -7.17
C GLU A 220 -2.59 -12.37 -8.63
N ASP A 221 -2.83 -11.39 -9.50
CA ASP A 221 -3.03 -11.55 -10.94
C ASP A 221 -1.74 -11.88 -11.72
N LYS A 222 -0.63 -12.13 -10.98
CA LYS A 222 0.71 -12.41 -11.51
C LYS A 222 1.36 -11.22 -12.24
N THR A 223 0.82 -10.01 -12.10
CA THR A 223 1.51 -8.80 -12.53
C THR A 223 2.54 -8.37 -11.49
N TYR A 224 3.55 -7.66 -11.95
CA TYR A 224 4.56 -7.00 -11.11
C TYR A 224 4.35 -5.49 -11.17
N GLY A 225 4.43 -4.84 -10.03
CA GLY A 225 4.30 -3.39 -9.92
C GLY A 225 5.15 -2.86 -8.77
N TYR A 226 5.25 -1.55 -8.67
CA TYR A 226 5.91 -0.94 -7.51
C TYR A 226 5.09 -1.12 -6.26
N ARG A 227 5.77 -1.37 -5.14
CA ARG A 227 5.13 -1.41 -3.81
C ARG A 227 4.80 0.02 -3.33
N ASP A 228 5.67 0.98 -3.62
CA ASP A 228 5.49 2.38 -3.27
C ASP A 228 5.08 3.21 -4.50
N PRO A 229 3.85 3.76 -4.55
CA PRO A 229 3.39 4.58 -5.65
C PRO A 229 4.16 5.90 -5.82
N VAL A 230 4.72 6.45 -4.74
CA VAL A 230 5.55 7.66 -4.82
C VAL A 230 6.88 7.33 -5.51
N LEU A 231 7.50 6.22 -5.14
CA LEU A 231 8.71 5.73 -5.80
C LEU A 231 8.45 5.43 -7.28
N GLN A 232 7.32 4.81 -7.63
CA GLN A 232 6.95 4.55 -9.03
C GLN A 232 6.92 5.83 -9.87
N VAL A 233 6.20 6.83 -9.39
CA VAL A 233 6.08 8.11 -10.08
C VAL A 233 7.43 8.83 -10.12
N TRP A 234 8.19 8.82 -9.02
CA TRP A 234 9.52 9.42 -8.96
C TRP A 234 10.47 8.76 -9.97
N VAL A 235 10.50 7.43 -10.06
CA VAL A 235 11.34 6.69 -11.04
C VAL A 235 10.98 7.07 -12.48
N ALA A 236 9.68 7.21 -12.79
CA ALA A 236 9.24 7.64 -14.11
C ALA A 236 9.81 9.01 -14.50
N TYR A 237 9.84 9.97 -13.57
CA TYR A 237 10.44 11.28 -13.81
C TYR A 237 11.97 11.25 -13.79
N TYR A 238 12.57 10.53 -12.86
CA TYR A 238 14.03 10.42 -12.72
C TYR A 238 14.69 9.94 -14.03
N TYR A 239 14.16 8.87 -14.63
CA TYR A 239 14.69 8.34 -15.88
C TYR A 239 14.25 9.13 -17.13
N SER A 240 13.22 9.97 -17.05
CA SER A 240 12.91 10.91 -18.14
C SER A 240 13.88 12.11 -18.19
N GLY A 241 14.77 12.22 -17.20
CA GLY A 241 15.71 13.34 -17.08
C GLY A 241 15.09 14.61 -16.52
N LEU A 242 13.84 14.57 -16.07
CA LEU A 242 13.18 15.71 -15.46
C LEU A 242 13.64 15.86 -14.01
N GLN A 243 14.44 16.87 -13.76
CA GLN A 243 14.94 17.21 -12.43
C GLN A 243 14.84 18.73 -12.21
N LEU A 244 14.22 19.13 -11.13
CA LEU A 244 14.17 20.54 -10.74
C LEU A 244 15.44 20.89 -9.95
N THR A 245 16.34 21.66 -10.56
CA THR A 245 17.61 22.11 -9.93
C THR A 245 17.48 23.44 -9.19
N GLY A 246 16.31 24.08 -9.25
CA GLY A 246 16.04 25.36 -8.60
C GLY A 246 14.53 25.58 -8.48
N MET A 247 14.12 26.77 -7.97
CA MET A 247 12.70 27.10 -7.86
C MET A 247 12.15 27.42 -9.25
N PRO A 248 11.20 26.62 -9.77
CA PRO A 248 10.61 26.89 -11.08
C PRO A 248 9.69 28.12 -11.02
N SER A 249 9.43 28.72 -12.18
CA SER A 249 8.38 29.77 -12.25
C SER A 249 7.03 29.19 -11.83
N GLN A 250 6.12 30.05 -11.33
CA GLN A 250 4.80 29.63 -10.85
C GLN A 250 4.00 28.84 -11.91
N LYS A 251 4.10 29.28 -13.18
CA LYS A 251 3.41 28.58 -14.29
C LYS A 251 3.97 27.18 -14.52
N VAL A 252 5.30 27.01 -14.48
CA VAL A 252 5.94 25.70 -14.63
C VAL A 252 5.58 24.81 -13.44
N LEU A 253 5.61 25.36 -12.24
CA LEU A 253 5.26 24.60 -11.03
C LEU A 253 3.80 24.13 -11.06
N SER A 254 2.85 24.99 -11.44
CA SER A 254 1.43 24.63 -11.54
C SER A 254 1.20 23.49 -12.55
N ASN A 255 1.88 23.52 -13.69
CA ASN A 255 1.79 22.44 -14.68
C ASN A 255 2.38 21.14 -14.14
N LEU A 256 3.52 21.18 -13.46
CA LEU A 256 4.15 20.00 -12.86
C LEU A 256 3.29 19.42 -11.73
N VAL A 257 2.67 20.26 -10.91
CA VAL A 257 1.72 19.81 -9.88
C VAL A 257 0.56 19.06 -10.52
N ALA A 258 -0.07 19.64 -11.56
CA ALA A 258 -1.18 19.00 -12.25
C ALA A 258 -0.78 17.64 -12.86
N GLU A 259 0.35 17.60 -13.55
CA GLU A 259 0.87 16.38 -14.19
C GLU A 259 1.23 15.30 -13.16
N LEU A 260 1.92 15.68 -12.08
CA LEU A 260 2.29 14.75 -11.00
C LEU A 260 1.05 14.18 -10.31
N MET A 261 0.07 15.04 -9.97
CA MET A 261 -1.16 14.61 -9.32
C MET A 261 -1.98 13.68 -10.22
N GLU A 262 -2.09 13.98 -11.51
CA GLU A 262 -2.78 13.11 -12.47
C GLU A 262 -2.11 11.71 -12.55
N LYS A 263 -0.78 11.65 -12.69
CA LYS A 263 -0.03 10.38 -12.71
C LYS A 263 -0.19 9.62 -11.39
N TYR A 264 -0.09 10.32 -10.29
CA TYR A 264 -0.21 9.73 -8.96
C TYR A 264 -1.61 9.18 -8.68
N GLU A 265 -2.66 9.90 -9.08
CA GLU A 265 -4.04 9.43 -8.99
C GLU A 265 -4.29 8.20 -9.88
N ARG A 266 -3.69 8.16 -11.06
CA ARG A 266 -3.77 6.98 -11.95
C ARG A 266 -3.17 5.75 -11.27
N VAL A 267 -1.95 5.84 -10.74
CA VAL A 267 -1.32 4.75 -9.97
C VAL A 267 -2.19 4.33 -8.78
N ALA A 268 -2.75 5.28 -8.05
CA ALA A 268 -3.60 5.01 -6.91
C ALA A 268 -4.93 4.32 -7.28
N ASN A 269 -5.49 4.66 -8.44
CA ASN A 269 -6.71 4.01 -8.95
C ASN A 269 -6.42 2.57 -9.40
N GLU A 270 -5.29 2.32 -10.05
CA GLU A 270 -4.88 0.95 -10.43
C GLU A 270 -4.62 0.06 -9.21
N LEU A 271 -4.06 0.61 -8.14
CA LEU A 271 -4.00 -0.09 -6.85
C LEU A 271 -5.40 -0.42 -6.30
N GLY A 272 -6.40 0.41 -6.59
CA GLY A 272 -7.81 0.14 -6.29
C GLY A 272 -8.35 -1.07 -7.05
N LEU A 273 -8.08 -1.18 -8.34
CA LEU A 273 -8.48 -2.32 -9.19
C LEU A 273 -7.86 -3.64 -8.71
N ALA A 274 -6.58 -3.62 -8.34
CA ALA A 274 -5.93 -4.78 -7.72
C ALA A 274 -6.65 -5.21 -6.43
N LYS A 275 -7.12 -4.23 -5.62
CA LYS A 275 -7.86 -4.51 -4.39
C LYS A 275 -9.26 -5.10 -4.64
N GLU A 276 -9.92 -4.68 -5.71
CA GLU A 276 -11.18 -5.30 -6.13
C GLU A 276 -11.01 -6.79 -6.44
N SER A 277 -9.89 -7.15 -7.11
CA SER A 277 -9.55 -8.54 -7.38
C SER A 277 -9.33 -9.34 -6.09
N GLN A 278 -8.57 -8.78 -5.15
CA GLN A 278 -8.32 -9.39 -3.84
C GLN A 278 -9.61 -9.63 -3.05
N VAL A 279 -10.54 -8.67 -3.09
CA VAL A 279 -11.83 -8.81 -2.41
C VAL A 279 -12.69 -9.88 -3.08
N ARG A 280 -12.62 -10.02 -4.41
CA ARG A 280 -13.35 -11.11 -5.11
C ARG A 280 -12.82 -12.49 -4.72
N GLU A 281 -11.51 -12.67 -4.67
CA GLU A 281 -10.90 -13.93 -4.20
C GLU A 281 -11.25 -14.22 -2.74
N PHE A 282 -11.25 -13.17 -1.92
CA PHE A 282 -11.66 -13.28 -0.53
C PHE A 282 -13.12 -13.72 -0.37
N LEU A 283 -14.06 -13.17 -1.16
CA LEU A 283 -15.45 -13.61 -1.20
C LEU A 283 -15.58 -15.08 -1.63
N GLN A 284 -14.74 -15.54 -2.56
CA GLN A 284 -14.71 -16.94 -3.00
C GLN A 284 -14.22 -17.91 -1.90
N ALA A 285 -13.44 -17.40 -0.94
CA ALA A 285 -12.95 -18.18 0.18
C ALA A 285 -13.95 -18.31 1.34
N PHE A 286 -15.12 -17.68 1.28
CA PHE A 286 -16.15 -17.79 2.31
C PHE A 286 -16.66 -19.23 2.39
N ASN A 287 -16.75 -19.77 3.61
CA ASN A 287 -16.95 -21.19 3.87
C ASN A 287 -18.18 -21.52 4.72
N GLY A 288 -19.05 -20.55 4.96
CA GLY A 288 -20.27 -20.71 5.77
C GLY A 288 -20.07 -20.47 7.27
N GLN A 289 -18.85 -20.11 7.72
CA GLN A 289 -18.56 -19.80 9.12
C GLN A 289 -19.27 -18.53 9.59
N GLU A 290 -19.47 -18.43 10.90
CA GLU A 290 -19.96 -17.21 11.54
C GLU A 290 -18.79 -16.42 12.12
N VAL A 291 -18.80 -15.10 11.90
CA VAL A 291 -17.79 -14.17 12.38
C VAL A 291 -18.44 -13.00 13.11
N ASP A 292 -17.68 -12.32 13.93
CA ASP A 292 -18.13 -11.13 14.66
C ASP A 292 -18.59 -10.04 13.66
N GLY A 293 -19.82 -9.55 13.85
CA GLY A 293 -20.43 -8.53 13.00
C GLY A 293 -19.69 -7.20 13.01
N ARG A 294 -18.79 -6.96 13.99
CA ARG A 294 -17.93 -5.78 14.02
C ARG A 294 -17.10 -5.62 12.75
N PHE A 295 -16.69 -6.73 12.11
CA PHE A 295 -15.97 -6.68 10.83
C PHE A 295 -16.81 -6.12 9.68
N PHE A 296 -18.11 -6.08 9.87
CA PHE A 296 -19.09 -5.56 8.91
C PHE A 296 -19.85 -4.34 9.42
N GLY A 297 -19.41 -3.74 10.53
CA GLY A 297 -20.05 -2.58 11.14
C GLY A 297 -21.46 -2.84 11.68
N VAL A 298 -21.79 -4.08 12.02
CA VAL A 298 -23.08 -4.51 12.58
C VAL A 298 -22.89 -5.23 13.90
N GLU A 299 -23.97 -5.31 14.70
CA GLU A 299 -23.98 -6.06 15.96
C GLU A 299 -24.25 -7.56 15.72
N GLY A 300 -23.76 -8.41 16.63
CA GLY A 300 -23.99 -9.85 16.60
C GLY A 300 -23.03 -10.61 15.68
N LEU A 301 -23.47 -11.75 15.18
CA LEU A 301 -22.70 -12.61 14.27
C LEU A 301 -23.19 -12.46 12.83
N VAL A 302 -22.25 -12.47 11.89
CA VAL A 302 -22.52 -12.50 10.45
C VAL A 302 -22.03 -13.83 9.90
N LYS A 303 -22.94 -14.56 9.24
CA LYS A 303 -22.59 -15.75 8.50
C LYS A 303 -21.96 -15.36 7.17
N LEU A 304 -20.83 -15.95 6.82
CA LEU A 304 -20.13 -15.78 5.55
C LEU A 304 -20.69 -16.81 4.54
N PRO A 305 -21.54 -16.42 3.57
CA PRO A 305 -22.14 -17.37 2.66
C PRO A 305 -21.10 -18.02 1.76
N VAL A 306 -21.32 -19.29 1.39
CA VAL A 306 -20.53 -19.90 0.31
C VAL A 306 -21.08 -19.41 -1.02
N PHE A 307 -20.26 -18.70 -1.79
CA PHE A 307 -20.65 -18.18 -3.09
C PHE A 307 -20.16 -19.11 -4.21
N GLU A 308 -21.04 -19.39 -5.18
CA GLU A 308 -20.70 -20.17 -6.38
C GLU A 308 -20.07 -19.30 -7.47
N ARG A 309 -20.45 -18.02 -7.49
CA ARG A 309 -19.96 -17.07 -8.48
C ARG A 309 -19.65 -15.74 -7.81
N VAL A 310 -18.47 -15.20 -8.09
CA VAL A 310 -18.08 -13.85 -7.70
C VAL A 310 -17.46 -13.17 -8.92
N ALA A 311 -18.08 -12.12 -9.44
CA ALA A 311 -17.61 -11.41 -10.62
C ALA A 311 -18.02 -9.94 -10.59
N PRO A 312 -17.30 -9.05 -11.30
CA PRO A 312 -17.78 -7.71 -11.57
C PRO A 312 -19.14 -7.78 -12.27
N TYR A 313 -20.02 -6.84 -11.97
CA TYR A 313 -21.34 -6.81 -12.59
C TYR A 313 -21.64 -5.46 -13.23
N LEU A 314 -22.11 -5.52 -14.46
CA LEU A 314 -22.67 -4.41 -15.21
C LEU A 314 -23.98 -4.88 -15.84
N SER A 315 -25.09 -4.18 -15.58
CA SER A 315 -26.37 -4.51 -16.20
C SER A 315 -26.34 -4.27 -17.72
N PRO A 316 -27.17 -4.98 -18.51
CA PRO A 316 -27.20 -4.83 -19.97
C PRO A 316 -27.49 -3.41 -20.46
N ASP A 317 -28.23 -2.63 -19.68
CA ASP A 317 -28.54 -1.22 -19.94
C ASP A 317 -27.46 -0.24 -19.40
N GLY A 318 -26.41 -0.75 -18.75
CA GLY A 318 -25.32 0.04 -18.18
C GLY A 318 -25.68 0.86 -16.93
N GLN A 319 -26.93 0.72 -16.40
CA GLN A 319 -27.40 1.56 -15.31
C GLN A 319 -26.98 1.08 -13.92
N VAL A 320 -26.80 -0.25 -13.77
CA VAL A 320 -26.41 -0.88 -12.51
C VAL A 320 -25.02 -1.45 -12.66
N GLN A 321 -24.10 -0.93 -11.88
CA GLN A 321 -22.71 -1.41 -11.82
C GLN A 321 -22.30 -1.60 -10.36
N VAL A 322 -21.67 -2.75 -10.06
CA VAL A 322 -21.00 -3.01 -8.77
C VAL A 322 -19.66 -3.67 -9.01
N ASP A 323 -18.69 -3.41 -8.15
CA ASP A 323 -17.32 -3.91 -8.29
C ASP A 323 -17.25 -5.43 -8.15
N SER A 324 -18.18 -6.00 -7.35
CA SER A 324 -18.38 -7.45 -7.27
C SER A 324 -19.82 -7.81 -6.94
N LEU A 325 -20.38 -8.76 -7.69
CA LEU A 325 -21.62 -9.45 -7.34
C LEU A 325 -21.26 -10.88 -6.98
N ALA A 326 -21.53 -11.25 -5.73
CA ALA A 326 -21.32 -12.59 -5.22
C ALA A 326 -22.68 -13.30 -5.11
N GLU A 327 -22.81 -14.48 -5.68
CA GLU A 327 -24.08 -15.15 -5.90
C GLU A 327 -24.04 -16.62 -5.52
N ASN A 328 -25.09 -17.05 -4.83
CA ASN A 328 -25.57 -18.42 -4.63
C ASN A 328 -27.02 -18.32 -4.12
N HIS A 329 -27.40 -19.01 -3.06
CA HIS A 329 -28.71 -18.85 -2.40
C HIS A 329 -28.92 -17.44 -1.82
N GLU A 330 -27.84 -16.75 -1.52
CA GLU A 330 -27.77 -15.35 -1.08
C GLU A 330 -26.92 -14.54 -2.07
N ARG A 331 -27.28 -13.27 -2.25
CA ARG A 331 -26.53 -12.36 -3.12
C ARG A 331 -25.95 -11.22 -2.33
N TRP A 332 -24.67 -10.90 -2.60
CA TRP A 332 -24.04 -9.72 -2.04
C TRP A 332 -23.54 -8.81 -3.17
N ALA A 333 -23.94 -7.54 -3.11
CA ALA A 333 -23.44 -6.49 -4.00
C ALA A 333 -22.36 -5.71 -3.26
N VAL A 334 -21.14 -5.77 -3.76
CA VAL A 334 -19.95 -5.21 -3.09
C VAL A 334 -19.41 -4.05 -3.89
N GLU A 335 -19.20 -2.94 -3.21
CA GLU A 335 -18.53 -1.75 -3.74
C GLU A 335 -17.25 -1.48 -2.95
N ILE A 336 -16.15 -1.20 -3.64
CA ILE A 336 -14.82 -1.04 -3.04
C ILE A 336 -14.26 0.33 -3.39
N LYS A 337 -13.93 1.11 -2.37
CA LYS A 337 -13.30 2.42 -2.55
C LYS A 337 -11.94 2.46 -1.87
N TRP A 338 -10.93 2.03 -2.63
CA TRP A 338 -9.55 1.94 -2.15
C TRP A 338 -8.78 3.24 -2.42
N ARG A 339 -9.21 4.32 -1.77
CA ARG A 339 -8.66 5.66 -2.01
C ARG A 339 -8.44 6.44 -0.71
N GLY A 340 -7.67 7.51 -0.79
CA GLY A 340 -7.22 8.33 0.34
C GLY A 340 -8.25 9.31 0.90
N ARG A 341 -9.57 9.01 0.81
CA ARG A 341 -10.63 9.82 1.44
C ARG A 341 -11.71 8.93 2.02
N LEU A 342 -12.41 9.45 3.04
CA LEU A 342 -13.58 8.78 3.61
C LEU A 342 -14.69 8.63 2.54
N SER A 343 -15.41 7.52 2.60
CA SER A 343 -16.60 7.31 1.77
C SER A 343 -17.80 8.01 2.39
N GLY A 344 -18.51 8.77 1.56
CA GLY A 344 -19.64 9.60 1.97
C GLY A 344 -20.99 8.95 1.70
N LYS A 345 -22.05 9.53 2.28
CA LYS A 345 -23.43 9.06 2.18
C LYS A 345 -23.90 8.81 0.72
N LYS A 346 -23.60 9.73 -0.20
CA LYS A 346 -24.01 9.60 -1.62
C LYS A 346 -23.50 8.33 -2.29
N GLU A 347 -22.32 7.86 -1.92
CA GLU A 347 -21.72 6.65 -2.47
C GLU A 347 -22.43 5.41 -1.94
N LEU A 348 -22.80 5.41 -0.66
CA LEU A 348 -23.58 4.35 -0.05
C LEU A 348 -25.00 4.30 -0.60
N GLU A 349 -25.63 5.46 -0.84
CA GLU A 349 -26.94 5.57 -1.49
C GLU A 349 -26.96 4.90 -2.87
N LYS A 350 -25.90 5.12 -3.66
CA LYS A 350 -25.72 4.49 -4.97
C LYS A 350 -25.66 2.96 -4.85
N LEU A 351 -24.79 2.45 -3.96
CA LEU A 351 -24.71 1.00 -3.75
C LEU A 351 -26.02 0.41 -3.23
N ALA A 352 -26.68 1.08 -2.28
CA ALA A 352 -27.96 0.63 -1.75
C ALA A 352 -29.05 0.54 -2.82
N ALA A 353 -29.08 1.49 -3.78
CA ALA A 353 -29.99 1.46 -4.92
C ALA A 353 -29.66 0.28 -5.86
N ASN A 354 -28.40 0.10 -6.21
CA ASN A 354 -27.91 -1.00 -7.05
C ASN A 354 -28.20 -2.37 -6.40
N ALA A 355 -27.92 -2.52 -5.12
CA ALA A 355 -28.15 -3.77 -4.40
C ALA A 355 -29.64 -4.14 -4.33
N ARG A 356 -30.51 -3.14 -4.14
CA ARG A 356 -31.98 -3.36 -4.17
C ARG A 356 -32.44 -3.89 -5.53
N SER A 357 -31.97 -3.32 -6.65
CA SER A 357 -32.32 -3.79 -7.99
C SER A 357 -31.83 -5.21 -8.27
N LEU A 358 -30.76 -5.64 -7.62
CA LEU A 358 -30.17 -6.98 -7.73
C LEU A 358 -30.71 -7.97 -6.69
N SER A 359 -31.59 -7.54 -5.79
CA SER A 359 -32.03 -8.32 -4.61
C SER A 359 -30.83 -8.85 -3.82
N ALA A 360 -29.81 -8.01 -3.64
CA ALA A 360 -28.54 -8.35 -3.01
C ALA A 360 -28.33 -7.57 -1.70
N LYS A 361 -27.57 -8.15 -0.77
CA LYS A 361 -27.14 -7.49 0.46
C LYS A 361 -25.97 -6.52 0.13
N PRO A 362 -26.08 -5.23 0.46
CA PRO A 362 -25.02 -4.29 0.15
C PRO A 362 -23.87 -4.39 1.15
N TRP A 363 -22.66 -4.54 0.64
CA TRP A 363 -21.42 -4.46 1.41
C TRP A 363 -20.50 -3.41 0.82
N PHE A 364 -20.22 -2.36 1.57
CA PHE A 364 -19.33 -1.29 1.14
C PHE A 364 -17.98 -1.38 1.87
N ILE A 365 -16.90 -1.46 1.11
CA ILE A 365 -15.53 -1.53 1.62
C ILE A 365 -14.83 -0.21 1.31
N SER A 366 -14.29 0.44 2.35
CA SER A 366 -13.60 1.72 2.19
C SER A 366 -12.23 1.68 2.88
N LYS A 367 -11.15 2.03 2.16
CA LYS A 367 -9.80 2.03 2.73
C LYS A 367 -9.71 2.83 4.03
N LEU A 368 -10.28 4.04 4.07
CA LEU A 368 -10.20 4.96 5.19
C LEU A 368 -11.42 4.96 6.12
N GLY A 369 -12.43 4.13 5.80
CA GLY A 369 -13.70 4.15 6.52
C GLY A 369 -14.66 5.21 5.97
N PHE A 370 -15.55 5.73 6.82
CA PHE A 370 -16.78 6.38 6.43
C PHE A 370 -17.00 7.70 7.16
N THR A 371 -17.73 8.62 6.54
CA THR A 371 -18.20 9.82 7.25
C THR A 371 -19.31 9.47 8.23
N GLN A 372 -19.56 10.31 9.22
CA GLN A 372 -20.63 10.11 10.22
C GLN A 372 -22.01 9.92 9.57
N GLU A 373 -22.32 10.75 8.57
CA GLU A 373 -23.59 10.66 7.81
C GLU A 373 -23.70 9.32 7.03
N ALA A 374 -22.58 8.78 6.54
CA ALA A 374 -22.54 7.49 5.86
C ALA A 374 -22.79 6.32 6.83
N LEU A 375 -22.20 6.38 8.04
CA LEU A 375 -22.43 5.37 9.09
C LEU A 375 -23.90 5.33 9.53
N GLU A 376 -24.51 6.50 9.71
CA GLU A 376 -25.94 6.62 10.07
C GLU A 376 -26.83 6.06 8.95
N PHE A 377 -26.54 6.41 7.71
CA PHE A 377 -27.26 5.90 6.53
C PHE A 377 -27.18 4.37 6.43
N ALA A 378 -25.98 3.80 6.61
CA ALA A 378 -25.74 2.36 6.54
C ALA A 378 -26.55 1.58 7.59
N ARG A 379 -26.58 2.07 8.83
CA ARG A 379 -27.38 1.47 9.92
C ARG A 379 -28.87 1.42 9.56
N HIS A 380 -29.43 2.51 9.02
CA HIS A 380 -30.84 2.60 8.64
C HIS A 380 -31.19 1.72 7.41
N ASN A 381 -30.20 1.35 6.59
CA ASN A 381 -30.41 0.56 5.38
C ASN A 381 -29.84 -0.86 5.45
N ASN A 382 -29.46 -1.34 6.64
CA ASN A 382 -28.87 -2.67 6.87
C ASN A 382 -27.69 -2.99 5.94
N MET A 383 -26.84 -2.00 5.69
CA MET A 383 -25.64 -2.17 4.87
C MET A 383 -24.48 -2.70 5.71
N LEU A 384 -23.71 -3.59 5.13
CA LEU A 384 -22.44 -4.02 5.68
C LEU A 384 -21.35 -3.01 5.33
N LEU A 385 -20.50 -2.66 6.30
CA LEU A 385 -19.40 -1.74 6.11
C LEU A 385 -18.11 -2.33 6.66
N SER A 386 -17.02 -2.23 5.91
CA SER A 386 -15.69 -2.60 6.39
C SER A 386 -14.66 -1.56 5.98
N SER A 387 -13.78 -1.20 6.91
CA SER A 387 -12.56 -0.48 6.62
C SER A 387 -11.43 -1.45 6.24
N GLN A 388 -10.24 -0.92 5.91
CA GLN A 388 -9.07 -1.74 5.64
C GLN A 388 -8.72 -2.65 6.82
N ALA A 389 -8.72 -2.13 8.05
CA ALA A 389 -8.33 -2.89 9.23
C ALA A 389 -9.26 -4.08 9.50
N GLU A 390 -10.58 -3.86 9.36
CA GLU A 390 -11.58 -4.93 9.51
C GLU A 390 -11.46 -5.98 8.42
N LEU A 391 -11.25 -5.54 7.16
CA LEU A 391 -11.07 -6.45 6.03
C LEU A 391 -9.82 -7.33 6.18
N GLU A 392 -8.68 -6.75 6.59
CA GLU A 392 -7.43 -7.50 6.79
C GLU A 392 -7.55 -8.51 7.93
N THR A 393 -8.22 -8.14 9.03
CA THR A 393 -8.45 -9.06 10.15
C THR A 393 -9.39 -10.19 9.75
N LEU A 394 -10.46 -9.87 9.03
CA LEU A 394 -11.42 -10.84 8.52
C LEU A 394 -10.76 -11.80 7.51
N ALA A 395 -9.85 -11.31 6.65
CA ALA A 395 -9.13 -12.13 5.69
C ALA A 395 -8.19 -13.14 6.35
N LYS A 396 -7.60 -12.81 7.50
CA LYS A 396 -6.82 -13.77 8.31
C LYS A 396 -7.71 -14.89 8.86
N LEU A 397 -8.89 -14.54 9.40
CA LEU A 397 -9.83 -15.51 9.98
C LEU A 397 -10.45 -16.51 8.98
N VAL A 398 -10.56 -16.12 7.71
CA VAL A 398 -11.14 -16.97 6.65
C VAL A 398 -10.10 -17.93 6.06
N ARG A 399 -8.81 -17.61 6.15
CA ARG A 399 -7.70 -18.44 5.63
C ARG A 399 -7.21 -19.50 6.62
N ASP A 400 -7.46 -19.29 7.90
CA ASP A 400 -7.18 -20.24 8.99
C ASP A 400 -8.35 -21.26 9.13
#